data_025559fda246fa53b2b3e44f1ff110e7
#
_entry.id   025559fda246fa53b2b3e44f1ff110e7
#
_cell.length_a   1.000
_cell.length_b   1.000
_cell.length_c   1.000
_cell.angle_alpha   90.00
_cell.angle_beta   90.00
_cell.angle_gamma   90.00
#
_symmetry.space_group_name_H-M   'P 1'
#
loop_
_entity.id
_entity.type
_entity.pdbx_description
1 polymer ?
#
loop_
_entity_poly.entity_id
_entity_poly.type
_entity_poly.pdbx_seq_one_letter_code
_entity_poly.pdbx_strand_id
1 'polypeptide(L)' 'MEIATVGSIIEFKDGLQGIVEKVNENSVIVNLSIMENFDELEIEEKTVVNHKRYKIVYLKEQESTPIAEVEEE' A
#
# COMPACT_ATOMS: atom_id res chain seq x y z
N MET A 1 0.48 -15.87 5.29
CA MET A 1 1.01 -14.61 4.77
C MET A 1 -0.07 -13.57 4.75
N GLU A 2 0.23 -12.42 5.32
CA GLU A 2 -0.77 -11.38 5.41
C GLU A 2 -0.66 -10.44 4.22
N ILE A 3 -1.79 -10.03 3.68
CA ILE A 3 -1.82 -9.17 2.51
C ILE A 3 -2.28 -7.79 2.94
N ALA A 4 -1.53 -6.78 2.53
CA ALA A 4 -1.85 -5.40 2.88
C ALA A 4 -3.16 -4.98 2.22
N THR A 5 -3.89 -4.12 2.91
CA THR A 5 -5.13 -3.58 2.38
C THR A 5 -4.90 -2.15 1.92
N VAL A 6 -5.86 -1.64 1.15
CA VAL A 6 -5.77 -0.25 0.68
C VAL A 6 -5.69 0.68 1.89
N GLY A 7 -4.76 1.60 1.86
CA GLY A 7 -4.52 2.52 2.96
C GLY A 7 -3.48 2.05 3.94
N SER A 8 -3.01 0.81 3.80
CA SER A 8 -1.94 0.30 4.64
C SER A 8 -0.61 0.91 4.23
N ILE A 9 0.35 0.88 5.13
CA ILE A 9 1.71 1.33 4.85
C ILE A 9 2.62 0.12 4.86
N ILE A 10 3.39 -0.04 3.81
CA ILE A 10 4.30 -1.16 3.69
C ILE A 10 5.72 -0.66 3.49
N GLU A 11 6.67 -1.51 3.82
CA GLU A 11 8.08 -1.24 3.61
C GLU A 11 8.66 -2.28 2.67
N PHE A 12 9.49 -1.85 1.73
CA PHE A 12 10.13 -2.75 0.79
C PHE A 12 11.48 -2.16 0.40
N LYS A 13 12.32 -2.99 -0.19
CA LYS A 13 13.65 -2.56 -0.67
C LYS A 13 14.43 -1.80 0.40
N ASP A 14 14.49 -2.38 1.60
CA ASP A 14 15.38 -1.85 2.64
C ASP A 14 15.11 -0.39 2.98
N GLY A 15 13.88 -0.09 3.29
CA GLY A 15 13.60 1.22 3.84
C GLY A 15 12.66 2.08 3.05
N LEU A 16 12.25 1.65 1.87
CA LEU A 16 11.26 2.41 1.13
C LEU A 16 9.89 2.09 1.68
N GLN A 17 9.11 3.10 1.95
CA GLN A 17 7.76 2.95 2.48
C GLN A 17 6.77 3.64 1.59
N GLY A 18 5.59 3.06 1.49
CA GLY A 18 4.54 3.65 0.70
C GLY A 18 3.17 3.24 1.19
N ILE A 19 2.18 4.00 0.78
CA ILE A 19 0.80 3.69 1.13
C ILE A 19 0.17 2.91 -0.02
N VAL A 20 -0.56 1.85 0.32
CA VAL A 20 -1.17 0.98 -0.66
C VAL A 20 -2.38 1.68 -1.26
N GLU A 21 -2.39 1.80 -2.58
CA GLU A 21 -3.51 2.41 -3.29
C GLU A 21 -4.43 1.37 -3.92
N LYS A 22 -3.87 0.22 -4.28
CA LYS A 22 -4.66 -0.82 -4.91
C LYS A 22 -4.06 -2.17 -4.59
N VAL A 23 -4.90 -3.15 -4.40
CA VAL A 23 -4.46 -4.51 -4.12
C VAL A 23 -4.83 -5.38 -5.30
N ASN A 24 -3.85 -6.02 -5.90
CA ASN A 24 -4.05 -6.97 -6.98
C ASN A 24 -3.83 -8.38 -6.46
N GLU A 25 -4.05 -9.35 -7.32
CA GLU A 25 -3.94 -10.73 -6.91
C GLU A 25 -2.54 -11.07 -6.41
N ASN A 26 -1.52 -10.61 -7.11
CA ASN A 26 -0.14 -10.97 -6.80
C ASN A 26 0.70 -9.81 -6.28
N SER A 27 0.15 -8.63 -6.24
CA SER A 27 0.95 -7.45 -5.91
C SER A 27 0.06 -6.34 -5.39
N VAL A 28 0.71 -5.27 -4.95
CA VAL A 28 0.01 -4.06 -4.56
C VAL A 28 0.63 -2.89 -5.30
N ILE A 29 -0.16 -1.86 -5.53
CA ILE A 29 0.34 -0.61 -6.07
C ILE A 29 0.46 0.34 -4.89
N VAL A 30 1.67 0.87 -4.69
CA VAL A 30 1.94 1.74 -3.56
C VAL A 30 2.38 3.11 -4.05
N ASN A 31 2.02 4.13 -3.28
CA ASN A 31 2.40 5.50 -3.54
C ASN A 31 3.48 5.88 -2.55
N LEU A 32 4.63 6.28 -3.08
CA LEU A 32 5.80 6.57 -2.26
C LEU A 32 5.90 8.02 -1.84
N SER A 33 5.00 8.87 -2.32
CA SER A 33 5.10 10.30 -2.04
C SER A 33 4.83 10.63 -0.58
N ILE A 34 4.43 9.64 0.22
CA ILE A 34 4.26 9.87 1.65
C ILE A 34 5.59 9.99 2.38
N MET A 35 6.69 9.57 1.76
CA MET A 35 8.00 9.65 2.41
C MET A 35 8.45 11.09 2.46
N GLU A 36 9.00 11.48 3.61
CA GLU A 36 9.41 12.86 3.80
C GLU A 36 10.47 13.29 2.80
N ASN A 37 11.35 12.35 2.47
CA ASN A 37 12.43 12.66 1.55
C ASN A 37 12.16 12.15 0.15
N PHE A 38 10.88 12.03 -0.22
CA PHE A 38 10.52 11.48 -1.51
C PHE A 38 11.23 12.20 -2.66
N ASP A 39 11.25 13.54 -2.60
CA ASP A 39 11.87 14.31 -3.67
C ASP A 39 13.36 14.06 -3.77
N GLU A 40 14.01 13.77 -2.65
CA GLU A 40 15.43 13.54 -2.65
C GLU A 40 15.81 12.18 -3.17
N LEU A 41 14.89 11.23 -3.12
CA LEU A 41 15.17 9.86 -3.53
C LEU A 41 15.12 9.69 -5.04
N GLU A 42 14.48 10.64 -5.74
CA GLU A 42 14.36 10.58 -7.20
C GLU A 42 13.79 9.25 -7.66
N ILE A 43 12.75 8.79 -6.97
CA ILE A 43 12.09 7.54 -7.34
C ILE A 43 10.70 7.85 -7.86
N GLU A 44 10.10 6.86 -8.48
CA GLU A 44 8.77 7.05 -9.03
C GLU A 44 7.75 7.16 -7.92
N GLU A 45 6.73 7.96 -8.17
CA GLU A 45 5.68 8.17 -7.18
C GLU A 45 4.94 6.88 -6.87
N LYS A 46 4.69 6.05 -7.86
CA LYS A 46 3.96 4.82 -7.69
C LYS A 46 4.77 3.65 -8.19
N THR A 47 4.65 2.54 -7.51
CA THR A 47 5.35 1.34 -7.92
C THR A 47 4.51 0.12 -7.58
N VAL A 48 4.82 -0.99 -8.22
CA VAL A 48 4.13 -2.26 -7.99
C VAL A 48 5.06 -3.14 -7.18
N VAL A 49 4.55 -3.69 -6.08
CA VAL A 49 5.34 -4.53 -5.19
C VAL A 49 4.63 -5.86 -5.00
N ASN A 50 5.34 -6.94 -5.27
CA ASN A 50 4.80 -8.28 -5.10
C ASN A 50 4.49 -8.55 -3.63
N HIS A 51 3.42 -9.31 -3.38
CA HIS A 51 2.98 -9.59 -2.01
C HIS A 51 4.08 -10.22 -1.16
N LYS A 52 5.05 -10.87 -1.78
CA LYS A 52 6.12 -11.52 -1.04
C LYS A 52 7.34 -10.63 -0.84
N ARG A 53 7.26 -9.39 -1.28
CA ARG A 53 8.42 -8.51 -1.28
C ARG A 53 8.28 -7.33 -0.36
N TYR A 54 7.26 -7.28 0.46
CA TYR A 54 7.09 -6.17 1.37
C TYR A 54 6.76 -6.67 2.77
N LYS A 55 6.91 -5.78 3.71
CA LYS A 55 6.56 -6.00 5.09
C LYS A 55 5.54 -4.95 5.48
N ILE A 56 4.48 -5.35 6.18
CA ILE A 56 3.43 -4.43 6.57
C ILE A 56 3.89 -3.66 7.80
N VAL A 57 3.95 -2.34 7.67
CA VAL A 57 4.31 -1.45 8.77
C VAL A 57 3.06 -1.05 9.53
N TYR A 58 2.00 -0.74 8.79
CA TYR A 58 0.72 -0.37 9.38
C TYR A 58 -0.37 -0.99 8.53
N LEU A 59 -1.18 -1.82 9.13
CA LEU A 59 -2.28 -2.47 8.43
C LEU A 59 -3.55 -1.73 8.74
N LYS A 60 -4.14 -1.14 7.70
CA LYS A 60 -5.40 -0.46 7.87
C LYS A 60 -6.53 -1.46 7.80
N GLU A 61 -7.36 -1.47 8.84
CA GLU A 61 -8.48 -2.37 8.83
C GLU A 61 -9.51 -1.89 7.87
N GLN A 62 -9.97 -2.78 7.02
CA GLN A 62 -11.06 -2.45 6.16
C GLN A 62 -12.32 -2.61 6.92
N GLU A 63 -13.06 -1.55 7.05
CA GLU A 63 -14.36 -1.66 7.64
C GLU A 63 -15.26 -2.36 6.72
N SER A 64 -15.60 -3.51 7.07
CA SER A 64 -16.52 -4.23 6.26
C SER A 64 -17.89 -3.77 6.64
N THR A 65 -18.22 -2.60 6.36
CA THR A 65 -19.57 -2.27 6.55
C THR A 65 -20.27 -2.57 5.35
N PRO A 66 -20.99 -3.03 5.48
CA PRO A 66 -21.58 -3.30 4.32
C PRO A 66 -22.22 -2.15 3.58
N ILE A 67 -21.99 -2.06 3.87
CA ILE A 67 -22.19 -1.47 3.28
C ILE A 67 -22.03 -1.07 2.56
N ALA A 68 -21.95 -1.22 2.60
CA ALA A 68 -21.73 -0.84 1.94
C ALA A 68 -21.80 -0.63 1.22
N GLU A 69 -21.86 -0.71 1.24
CA GLU A 69 -21.82 -0.62 0.59
C GLU A 69 -22.12 -0.24 -0.02
N VAL A 70 -22.40 -0.28 0.01
CA VAL A 70 -22.64 0.06 -0.59
C VAL A 70 -22.72 0.69 -1.27
N GLU A 71 -22.75 0.84 -1.25
CA GLU A 71 -22.78 1.34 -1.91
C GLU A 71 -22.78 1.77 -2.66
N GLU A 72 -22.81 1.85 -2.77
CA GLU A 72 -22.73 2.14 -3.47
C GLU A 72 -22.81 2.34 -4.13
N GLU A 73 -23.04 2.46 -4.31
CA GLU A 73 -23.10 2.51 -4.94
C GLU A 73 -23.25 2.62 -5.38
#